data_0511730499da7ac134f429ee12979956
#
_entry.id   0511730499da7ac134f429ee12979956
#
_cell.length_a   1.000
_cell.length_b   1.000
_cell.length_c   1.000
_cell.angle_alpha   90.00
_cell.angle_beta   90.00
_cell.angle_gamma   90.00
#
_symmetry.space_group_name_H-M   'P 1'
#
loop_
_entity.id
_entity.type
_entity.pdbx_description
1 polymer ?
#
loop_
_entity_poly.entity_id
_entity_poly.type
_entity_poly.pdbx_seq_one_letter_code
_entity_poly.pdbx_strand_id
1 'polypeptide(L)'
;LPREKVDMDWDTFVAALDLVRFFVRQGTQTELSLTGIGESMLHPRFVEMVAESRAVIGMGRLLTITTNGLLLDDAMAEALEPFKPAIFVSLHRPEKAAPAMVAARKRGLLAGRNAAFADSAFNWAGHQENWTPMVSAPNIKCEFLNAGWCVVLVDGRVATCCLDADGSSVVGHVRDDPETLTLKPWGDAKIGCSACHMQVP
;
A
#
# COMPACT_ATOMS: atom_id res chain seq x y z
N LEU A 1 -8.17 -8.17 -13.34
CA LEU A 1 -6.85 -7.88 -13.87
C LEU A 1 -6.13 -9.19 -14.13
N PRO A 2 -5.59 -9.44 -15.32
CA PRO A 2 -4.81 -10.65 -15.63
C PRO A 2 -3.41 -10.51 -15.02
N ARG A 3 -3.33 -10.63 -13.70
CA ARG A 3 -2.05 -10.68 -12.99
C ARG A 3 -1.76 -12.11 -12.59
N GLU A 4 -0.52 -12.50 -12.77
CA GLU A 4 0.00 -13.65 -12.08
C GLU A 4 -0.07 -13.39 -10.57
N LYS A 5 -0.71 -14.30 -9.84
CA LYS A 5 -0.80 -14.22 -8.38
C LYS A 5 0.47 -14.82 -7.80
N VAL A 6 1.43 -13.99 -7.51
CA VAL A 6 2.70 -14.39 -6.92
C VAL A 6 2.94 -13.59 -5.65
N ASP A 7 3.63 -14.20 -4.71
CA ASP A 7 4.14 -13.52 -3.53
C ASP A 7 5.46 -12.81 -3.88
N MET A 8 5.76 -11.70 -3.22
CA MET A 8 7.05 -11.05 -3.30
C MET A 8 8.11 -12.00 -2.73
N ASP A 9 9.18 -12.26 -3.46
CA ASP A 9 10.28 -13.03 -2.92
C ASP A 9 11.03 -12.26 -1.82
N TRP A 10 11.69 -13.01 -0.93
CA TRP A 10 12.34 -12.43 0.24
C TRP A 10 13.47 -11.45 -0.09
N ASP A 11 14.24 -11.74 -1.13
CA ASP A 11 15.36 -10.88 -1.52
C ASP A 11 14.87 -9.55 -2.11
N THR A 12 13.76 -9.60 -2.84
CA THR A 12 13.06 -8.38 -3.32
C THR A 12 12.49 -7.58 -2.15
N PHE A 13 11.90 -8.24 -1.15
CA PHE A 13 11.42 -7.57 0.05
C PHE A 13 12.56 -6.91 0.85
N VAL A 14 13.68 -7.60 1.02
CA VAL A 14 14.87 -7.04 1.71
C VAL A 14 15.41 -5.82 0.94
N ALA A 15 15.50 -5.91 -0.39
CA ALA A 15 15.92 -4.77 -1.22
C ALA A 15 14.93 -3.58 -1.09
N ALA A 16 13.63 -3.85 -0.99
CA ALA A 16 12.65 -2.79 -0.72
C ALA A 16 12.86 -2.14 0.64
N LEU A 17 13.22 -2.92 1.67
CA LEU A 17 13.57 -2.38 2.98
C LEU A 17 14.86 -1.57 2.96
N ASP A 18 15.82 -1.89 2.11
CA ASP A 18 17.04 -1.06 1.93
C ASP A 18 16.70 0.31 1.35
N LEU A 19 15.76 0.37 0.41
CA LEU A 19 15.22 1.64 -0.08
C LEU A 19 14.53 2.44 1.05
N VAL A 20 13.75 1.79 1.91
CA VAL A 20 13.14 2.43 3.09
C VAL A 20 14.22 2.94 4.06
N ARG A 21 15.28 2.16 4.33
CA ARG A 21 16.41 2.58 5.17
C ARG A 21 17.11 3.83 4.62
N PHE A 22 17.26 3.92 3.31
CA PHE A 22 17.80 5.11 2.67
C PHE A 22 16.96 6.35 3.02
N PHE A 23 15.64 6.32 2.82
CA PHE A 23 14.77 7.44 3.16
C PHE A 23 14.76 7.77 4.65
N VAL A 24 14.76 6.77 5.51
CA VAL A 24 14.85 6.96 6.96
C VAL A 24 16.15 7.69 7.35
N ARG A 25 17.29 7.36 6.75
CA ARG A 25 18.58 8.02 6.99
C ARG A 25 18.63 9.45 6.48
N GLN A 26 17.90 9.77 5.42
CA GLN A 26 17.74 11.13 4.93
C GLN A 26 16.83 12.01 5.82
N GLY A 27 16.34 11.48 6.93
CA GLY A 27 15.46 12.21 7.84
C GLY A 27 14.01 12.35 7.34
N THR A 28 13.63 11.64 6.29
CA THR A 28 12.27 11.65 5.78
C THR A 28 11.30 11.05 6.80
N GLN A 29 10.15 11.69 6.98
CA GLN A 29 9.07 11.09 7.76
C GLN A 29 8.47 9.94 6.93
N THR A 30 8.97 8.74 7.18
CA THR A 30 8.56 7.56 6.41
C THR A 30 7.44 6.83 7.12
N GLU A 31 6.30 6.74 6.48
CA GLU A 31 5.28 5.73 6.78
C GLU A 31 5.54 4.52 5.89
N LEU A 32 5.42 3.33 6.45
CA LEU A 32 5.53 2.09 5.68
C LEU A 32 4.22 1.33 5.74
N SER A 33 3.69 1.01 4.56
CA SER A 33 2.46 0.24 4.42
C SER A 33 2.75 -1.12 3.79
N LEU A 34 2.43 -2.20 4.51
CA LEU A 34 2.43 -3.57 3.98
C LEU A 34 1.06 -3.88 3.38
N THR A 35 0.68 -3.08 2.40
CA THR A 35 -0.62 -3.17 1.74
C THR A 35 -0.40 -3.08 0.24
N GLY A 36 -1.16 -3.84 -0.51
CA GLY A 36 -1.11 -3.80 -1.98
C GLY A 36 -2.43 -4.22 -2.59
N ILE A 37 -2.41 -4.57 -3.86
CA ILE A 37 -3.55 -5.17 -4.55
C ILE A 37 -3.54 -6.65 -4.23
N GLY A 38 -4.23 -7.04 -3.18
CA GLY A 38 -4.29 -8.40 -2.66
C GLY A 38 -4.43 -8.40 -1.15
N GLU A 39 -4.17 -9.54 -0.54
CA GLU A 39 -4.18 -9.73 0.90
C GLU A 39 -2.78 -10.08 1.38
N SER A 40 -2.11 -9.15 2.03
CA SER A 40 -0.72 -9.32 2.48
C SER A 40 -0.53 -10.45 3.48
N MET A 41 -1.56 -10.75 4.29
CA MET A 41 -1.52 -11.83 5.28
C MET A 41 -1.49 -13.24 4.65
N LEU A 42 -1.70 -13.36 3.33
CA LEU A 42 -1.51 -14.62 2.61
C LEU A 42 -0.03 -15.00 2.45
N HIS A 43 0.87 -14.02 2.54
CA HIS A 43 2.29 -14.30 2.41
C HIS A 43 2.78 -15.19 3.55
N PRO A 44 3.46 -16.33 3.27
CA PRO A 44 3.83 -17.32 4.29
C PRO A 44 4.78 -16.75 5.38
N ARG A 45 5.54 -15.71 5.05
CA ARG A 45 6.45 -15.03 5.99
C ARG A 45 5.93 -13.66 6.42
N PHE A 46 4.62 -13.45 6.42
CA PHE A 46 4.04 -12.13 6.67
C PHE A 46 4.46 -11.53 8.02
N VAL A 47 4.43 -12.31 9.08
CA VAL A 47 4.83 -11.85 10.43
C VAL A 47 6.31 -11.44 10.46
N GLU A 48 7.18 -12.18 9.77
CA GLU A 48 8.60 -11.81 9.64
C GLU A 48 8.75 -10.50 8.84
N MET A 49 7.98 -10.32 7.76
CA MET A 49 7.97 -9.05 7.02
C MET A 49 7.58 -7.87 7.90
N VAL A 50 6.58 -8.05 8.77
CA VAL A 50 6.18 -7.01 9.75
C VAL A 50 7.31 -6.73 10.75
N ALA A 51 7.99 -7.76 11.25
CA ALA A 51 9.11 -7.65 12.17
C ALA A 51 10.28 -6.86 11.55
N GLU A 52 10.72 -7.25 10.36
CA GLU A 52 11.80 -6.59 9.63
C GLU A 52 11.45 -5.15 9.24
N SER A 53 10.21 -4.91 8.81
CA SER A 53 9.71 -3.57 8.53
C SER A 53 9.81 -2.68 9.78
N ARG A 54 9.36 -3.18 10.93
CA ARG A 54 9.42 -2.47 12.20
C ARG A 54 10.87 -2.20 12.64
N ALA A 55 11.77 -3.16 12.45
CA ALA A 55 13.19 -2.99 12.74
C ALA A 55 13.83 -1.86 11.91
N VAL A 56 13.39 -1.70 10.66
CA VAL A 56 13.90 -0.66 9.77
C VAL A 56 13.38 0.73 10.14
N ILE A 57 12.06 0.88 10.33
CA ILE A 57 11.47 2.21 10.54
C ILE A 57 11.48 2.65 12.01
N GLY A 58 11.68 1.73 12.95
CA GLY A 58 11.61 2.00 14.39
C GLY A 58 10.18 2.20 14.91
N MET A 59 10.02 2.28 16.23
CA MET A 59 8.70 2.40 16.87
C MET A 59 8.06 3.78 16.75
N GLY A 60 8.83 4.80 16.42
CA GLY A 60 8.34 6.19 16.28
C GLY A 60 7.66 6.50 14.95
N ARG A 61 7.66 5.57 14.00
CA ARG A 61 7.05 5.74 12.67
C ARG A 61 5.85 4.83 12.47
N LEU A 62 4.97 5.24 11.57
CA LEU A 62 3.74 4.49 11.29
C LEU A 62 4.04 3.28 10.40
N LEU A 63 3.66 2.10 10.86
CA LEU A 63 3.60 0.87 10.08
C LEU A 63 2.14 0.50 9.92
N THR A 64 1.64 0.48 8.70
CA THR A 64 0.23 0.23 8.42
C THR A 64 0.02 -1.10 7.70
N ILE A 65 -1.11 -1.73 7.98
CA ILE A 65 -1.58 -2.94 7.32
C ILE A 65 -3.06 -2.75 7.01
N THR A 66 -3.46 -2.95 5.76
CA THR A 66 -4.88 -3.04 5.40
C THR A 66 -5.20 -4.48 5.04
N THR A 67 -6.24 -5.04 5.64
CA THR A 67 -6.65 -6.43 5.46
C THR A 67 -8.16 -6.56 5.21
N ASN A 68 -8.56 -7.62 4.50
CA ASN A 68 -9.97 -8.01 4.39
C ASN A 68 -10.48 -8.72 5.67
N GLY A 69 -9.62 -9.02 6.63
CA GLY A 69 -9.93 -9.61 7.92
C GLY A 69 -10.08 -11.12 7.94
N LEU A 70 -9.94 -11.82 6.81
CA LEU A 70 -10.16 -13.27 6.76
C LEU A 70 -9.11 -14.07 7.54
N LEU A 71 -7.88 -13.57 7.61
CA LEU A 71 -6.74 -14.20 8.27
C LEU A 71 -6.35 -13.53 9.59
N LEU A 72 -7.03 -12.45 9.97
CA LEU A 72 -6.75 -11.73 11.21
C LEU A 72 -7.58 -12.30 12.35
N ASP A 73 -7.13 -13.40 12.90
CA ASP A 73 -7.65 -14.02 14.12
C ASP A 73 -6.84 -13.61 15.37
N ASP A 74 -7.19 -14.17 16.53
CA ASP A 74 -6.49 -13.90 17.79
C ASP A 74 -5.01 -14.30 17.74
N ALA A 75 -4.66 -15.39 17.05
CA ALA A 75 -3.28 -15.87 16.94
C ALA A 75 -2.44 -14.94 16.05
N MET A 76 -2.99 -14.52 14.90
CA MET A 76 -2.33 -13.53 14.04
C MET A 76 -2.17 -12.19 14.76
N ALA A 77 -3.21 -11.71 15.44
CA ALA A 77 -3.15 -10.45 16.20
C ALA A 77 -2.11 -10.52 17.33
N GLU A 78 -1.98 -11.68 17.99
CA GLU A 78 -0.94 -11.92 19.01
C GLU A 78 0.46 -11.90 18.42
N ALA A 79 0.67 -12.56 17.29
CA ALA A 79 1.96 -12.56 16.60
C ALA A 79 2.39 -11.15 16.13
N LEU A 80 1.43 -10.29 15.79
CA LEU A 80 1.68 -8.91 15.34
C LEU A 80 1.84 -7.92 16.50
N GLU A 81 1.35 -8.24 17.69
CA GLU A 81 1.32 -7.31 18.83
C GLU A 81 2.70 -6.70 19.20
N PRO A 82 3.81 -7.44 19.19
CA PRO A 82 5.13 -6.87 19.53
C PRO A 82 5.57 -5.73 18.62
N PHE A 83 5.10 -5.73 17.36
CA PHE A 83 5.50 -4.78 16.33
C PHE A 83 4.58 -3.56 16.24
N LYS A 84 3.45 -3.57 16.94
CA LYS A 84 2.48 -2.47 17.00
C LYS A 84 2.12 -1.87 15.63
N PRO A 85 1.75 -2.67 14.62
CA PRO A 85 1.25 -2.12 13.37
C PRO A 85 -0.13 -1.47 13.60
N ALA A 86 -0.42 -0.43 12.83
CA ALA A 86 -1.74 0.16 12.75
C ALA A 86 -2.58 -0.62 11.71
N ILE A 87 -3.55 -1.40 12.18
CA ILE A 87 -4.34 -2.28 11.30
C ILE A 87 -5.65 -1.61 10.92
N PHE A 88 -5.91 -1.55 9.61
CA PHE A 88 -7.17 -1.13 9.01
C PHE A 88 -7.89 -2.35 8.43
N VAL A 89 -9.14 -2.57 8.85
CA VAL A 89 -9.94 -3.71 8.37
C VAL A 89 -10.94 -3.20 7.34
N SER A 90 -10.92 -3.79 6.14
CA SER A 90 -11.83 -3.46 5.05
C SER A 90 -13.21 -4.08 5.27
N LEU A 91 -14.26 -3.28 5.07
CA LEU A 91 -15.66 -3.70 5.29
C LEU A 91 -16.33 -4.27 4.03
N HIS A 92 -15.57 -4.76 3.05
CA HIS A 92 -16.15 -5.43 1.86
C HIS A 92 -17.00 -6.66 2.21
N ARG A 93 -16.69 -7.30 3.35
CA ARG A 93 -17.42 -8.42 3.92
C ARG A 93 -17.59 -8.18 5.42
N PRO A 94 -18.62 -7.42 5.83
CA PRO A 94 -18.77 -6.99 7.21
C PRO A 94 -18.83 -8.15 8.21
N GLU A 95 -19.44 -9.27 7.82
CA GLU A 95 -19.54 -10.48 8.65
C GLU A 95 -18.19 -11.14 8.94
N LYS A 96 -17.20 -10.93 8.06
CA LYS A 96 -15.81 -11.41 8.26
C LYS A 96 -14.94 -10.36 8.95
N ALA A 97 -15.21 -9.08 8.68
CA ALA A 97 -14.48 -7.99 9.28
C ALA A 97 -14.71 -7.86 10.81
N ALA A 98 -15.90 -8.20 11.29
CA ALA A 98 -16.26 -8.03 12.70
C ALA A 98 -15.35 -8.84 13.66
N PRO A 99 -15.12 -10.16 13.47
CA PRO A 99 -14.18 -10.92 14.29
C PRO A 99 -12.75 -10.38 14.25
N ALA A 100 -12.25 -10.01 13.05
CA ALA A 100 -10.93 -9.44 12.87
C ALA A 100 -10.74 -8.12 13.64
N MET A 101 -11.75 -7.25 13.61
CA MET A 101 -11.73 -6.00 14.39
C MET A 101 -11.71 -6.26 15.89
N VAL A 102 -12.39 -7.29 16.37
CA VAL A 102 -12.35 -7.70 17.79
C VAL A 102 -10.94 -8.15 18.16
N ALA A 103 -10.33 -9.04 17.39
CA ALA A 103 -8.98 -9.56 17.62
C ALA A 103 -7.94 -8.41 17.64
N ALA A 104 -7.96 -7.54 16.62
CA ALA A 104 -7.05 -6.39 16.55
C ALA A 104 -7.28 -5.40 17.70
N ARG A 105 -8.52 -5.09 18.06
CA ARG A 105 -8.85 -4.16 19.16
C ARG A 105 -8.37 -4.67 20.50
N LYS A 106 -8.54 -5.94 20.80
CA LYS A 106 -8.10 -6.60 22.03
C LYS A 106 -6.60 -6.42 22.29
N ARG A 107 -5.80 -6.30 21.21
CA ARG A 107 -4.36 -6.13 21.26
C ARG A 107 -3.90 -4.67 21.03
N GLY A 108 -4.84 -3.73 20.91
CA GLY A 108 -4.53 -2.32 20.65
C GLY A 108 -3.96 -2.04 19.27
N LEU A 109 -4.20 -2.93 18.29
CA LEU A 109 -3.69 -2.83 16.92
C LEU A 109 -4.69 -2.21 15.95
N LEU A 110 -5.99 -2.17 16.29
CA LEU A 110 -7.02 -1.64 15.41
C LEU A 110 -6.90 -0.13 15.31
N ALA A 111 -6.46 0.36 14.15
CA ALA A 111 -6.39 1.79 13.84
C ALA A 111 -7.68 2.33 13.24
N GLY A 112 -8.40 1.51 12.48
CA GLY A 112 -9.63 1.93 11.85
C GLY A 112 -10.28 0.85 11.00
N ARG A 113 -11.30 1.28 10.28
CA ARG A 113 -12.00 0.49 9.27
C ARG A 113 -12.02 1.27 7.97
N ASN A 114 -11.67 0.63 6.89
CA ASN A 114 -11.95 1.19 5.57
C ASN A 114 -13.41 0.87 5.26
N ALA A 115 -14.19 1.89 4.94
CA ALA A 115 -15.52 1.67 4.42
C ALA A 115 -15.41 0.70 3.24
N ALA A 116 -16.38 -0.23 3.14
CA ALA A 116 -16.57 -0.88 1.87
C ALA A 116 -16.64 0.24 0.84
N PHE A 117 -15.83 0.20 -0.18
CA PHE A 117 -16.00 1.09 -1.33
C PHE A 117 -17.34 0.68 -1.94
N ALA A 118 -18.41 1.14 -1.30
CA ALA A 118 -19.74 0.97 -1.79
C ALA A 118 -19.80 1.77 -3.08
N ASP A 119 -20.01 1.04 -4.14
CA ASP A 119 -20.55 1.55 -5.38
C ASP A 119 -19.91 2.84 -5.91
N SER A 120 -19.02 2.70 -6.88
CA SER A 120 -18.68 3.73 -7.86
C SER A 120 -17.69 4.84 -7.49
N ALA A 121 -17.15 4.92 -6.29
CA ALA A 121 -16.25 6.03 -5.94
C ALA A 121 -14.81 5.88 -6.43
N PHE A 122 -14.43 4.71 -6.94
CA PHE A 122 -13.05 4.41 -7.33
C PHE A 122 -12.95 3.95 -8.78
N ASN A 123 -12.31 4.75 -9.64
CA ASN A 123 -12.03 4.34 -11.01
C ASN A 123 -10.66 3.67 -11.19
N TRP A 124 -9.90 3.46 -10.12
CA TRP A 124 -8.58 2.85 -10.15
C TRP A 124 -7.65 3.48 -11.20
N ALA A 125 -7.51 4.81 -11.16
CA ALA A 125 -6.73 5.59 -12.12
C ALA A 125 -7.14 5.35 -13.59
N GLY A 126 -8.42 5.09 -13.85
CA GLY A 126 -8.97 4.84 -15.18
C GLY A 126 -9.03 3.38 -15.60
N HIS A 127 -8.64 2.43 -14.75
CA HIS A 127 -8.79 0.99 -15.04
C HIS A 127 -10.25 0.50 -15.08
N GLN A 128 -11.20 1.29 -14.58
CA GLN A 128 -12.64 1.00 -14.65
C GLN A 128 -13.29 1.86 -15.73
N GLU A 129 -13.79 1.23 -16.79
CA GLU A 129 -14.28 1.90 -18.01
C GLU A 129 -15.55 2.74 -17.83
N ASN A 130 -16.36 2.43 -16.82
CA ASN A 130 -17.68 3.07 -16.61
C ASN A 130 -17.64 4.30 -15.71
N TRP A 131 -16.45 4.81 -15.42
CA TRP A 131 -16.28 5.95 -14.55
C TRP A 131 -15.89 7.21 -15.33
N THR A 132 -16.66 8.27 -15.15
CA THR A 132 -16.31 9.59 -15.69
C THR A 132 -15.38 10.29 -14.71
N PRO A 133 -14.19 10.77 -15.13
CA PRO A 133 -13.33 11.54 -14.25
C PRO A 133 -14.06 12.75 -13.68
N MET A 134 -13.94 12.98 -12.38
CA MET A 134 -14.61 14.13 -11.74
C MET A 134 -14.04 15.47 -12.18
N VAL A 135 -12.79 15.50 -12.65
CA VAL A 135 -12.11 16.72 -13.12
C VAL A 135 -11.08 16.35 -14.18
N SER A 136 -11.10 16.99 -15.33
CA SER A 136 -9.97 17.02 -16.24
C SER A 136 -9.15 18.29 -15.93
N ALA A 137 -8.19 18.20 -15.03
CA ALA A 137 -7.38 19.35 -14.67
C ALA A 137 -6.01 19.31 -15.38
N PRO A 138 -5.58 20.40 -16.01
CA PRO A 138 -4.25 20.48 -16.62
C PRO A 138 -3.11 20.45 -15.58
N ASN A 139 -3.42 20.71 -14.29
CA ASN A 139 -2.48 20.67 -13.20
C ASN A 139 -2.91 19.60 -12.21
N ILE A 140 -2.35 18.41 -12.36
CA ILE A 140 -2.66 17.27 -11.50
C ILE A 140 -2.06 17.50 -10.12
N LYS A 141 -2.91 17.71 -9.14
CA LYS A 141 -2.53 17.72 -7.73
C LYS A 141 -2.96 16.37 -7.13
N CYS A 142 -2.00 15.52 -6.85
CA CYS A 142 -2.23 14.24 -6.21
C CYS A 142 -1.59 14.25 -4.83
N GLU A 143 -2.36 13.99 -3.79
CA GLU A 143 -1.85 13.95 -2.41
C GLU A 143 -0.75 12.89 -2.24
N PHE A 144 -0.87 11.73 -2.88
CA PHE A 144 0.15 10.69 -2.83
C PHE A 144 1.47 11.14 -3.44
N LEU A 145 1.44 11.76 -4.62
CA LEU A 145 2.66 12.30 -5.24
C LEU A 145 3.26 13.46 -4.44
N ASN A 146 2.42 14.36 -3.92
CA ASN A 146 2.86 15.48 -3.10
C ASN A 146 3.49 15.02 -1.78
N ALA A 147 2.99 13.92 -1.21
CA ALA A 147 3.54 13.29 -0.01
C ALA A 147 4.78 12.42 -0.30
N GLY A 148 5.18 12.27 -1.56
CA GLY A 148 6.32 11.44 -1.94
C GLY A 148 6.07 9.93 -1.82
N TRP A 149 4.81 9.50 -1.93
CA TRP A 149 4.48 8.09 -1.86
C TRP A 149 4.94 7.35 -3.11
N CYS A 150 5.48 6.16 -2.90
CA CYS A 150 5.76 5.19 -3.97
C CYS A 150 5.31 3.80 -3.54
N VAL A 151 5.17 2.92 -4.51
CA VAL A 151 4.76 1.53 -4.30
C VAL A 151 5.81 0.61 -4.88
N VAL A 152 6.23 -0.37 -4.11
CA VAL A 152 7.07 -1.46 -4.61
C VAL A 152 6.17 -2.61 -5.03
N LEU A 153 6.27 -2.99 -6.29
CA LEU A 153 5.55 -4.14 -6.85
C LEU A 153 6.23 -5.45 -6.46
N VAL A 154 5.54 -6.57 -6.65
CA VAL A 154 6.05 -7.90 -6.24
C VAL A 154 7.37 -8.28 -6.91
N ASP A 155 7.65 -7.73 -8.09
CA ASP A 155 8.86 -7.95 -8.88
C ASP A 155 9.97 -6.93 -8.59
N GLY A 156 9.77 -6.04 -7.61
CA GLY A 156 10.75 -5.03 -7.20
C GLY A 156 10.71 -3.73 -8.00
N ARG A 157 9.86 -3.59 -9.01
CA ARG A 157 9.65 -2.32 -9.68
C ARG A 157 9.04 -1.30 -8.72
N VAL A 158 9.51 -0.06 -8.79
CA VAL A 158 9.00 1.07 -8.00
C VAL A 158 8.07 1.90 -8.88
N ALA A 159 6.80 1.98 -8.48
CA ALA A 159 5.78 2.75 -9.18
C ALA A 159 5.39 4.00 -8.37
N THR A 160 4.91 5.04 -9.06
CA THR A 160 4.52 6.32 -8.42
C THR A 160 3.12 6.30 -7.82
N CYS A 161 2.32 5.28 -8.10
CA CYS A 161 0.90 5.25 -7.75
C CYS A 161 0.46 3.91 -7.17
N CYS A 162 -0.20 3.94 -6.01
CA CYS A 162 -0.78 2.73 -5.40
C CYS A 162 -1.96 2.14 -6.18
N LEU A 163 -2.55 2.90 -7.11
CA LEU A 163 -3.62 2.44 -7.98
C LEU A 163 -3.10 1.84 -9.29
N ASP A 164 -1.79 1.94 -9.53
CA ASP A 164 -1.14 1.38 -10.73
C ASP A 164 -0.92 -0.13 -10.55
N ALA A 165 -1.98 -0.86 -10.80
CA ALA A 165 -1.98 -2.30 -10.66
C ALA A 165 -1.00 -3.01 -11.62
N ASP A 166 -0.74 -2.44 -12.77
CA ASP A 166 0.02 -3.08 -13.86
C ASP A 166 1.48 -2.60 -13.94
N GLY A 167 1.84 -1.60 -13.13
CA GLY A 167 3.17 -1.03 -13.14
C GLY A 167 3.47 -0.20 -14.39
N SER A 168 2.47 0.55 -14.87
CA SER A 168 2.63 1.48 -16.00
C SER A 168 3.36 2.77 -15.61
N SER A 169 3.39 3.11 -14.32
CA SER A 169 4.03 4.30 -13.77
C SER A 169 5.40 4.04 -13.14
N VAL A 170 6.09 2.98 -13.56
CA VAL A 170 7.41 2.60 -13.01
C VAL A 170 8.44 3.68 -13.24
N VAL A 171 9.17 3.99 -12.17
CA VAL A 171 10.25 5.00 -12.15
C VAL A 171 11.62 4.41 -11.85
N GLY A 172 11.69 3.12 -11.53
CA GLY A 172 12.92 2.38 -11.27
C GLY A 172 12.65 1.04 -10.61
N HIS A 173 13.67 0.48 -10.00
CA HIS A 173 13.65 -0.79 -9.33
C HIS A 173 14.29 -0.67 -7.93
N VAL A 174 13.91 -1.52 -6.97
CA VAL A 174 14.45 -1.49 -5.59
C VAL A 174 15.97 -1.73 -5.51
N ARG A 175 16.58 -2.23 -6.58
CA ARG A 175 18.03 -2.45 -6.69
C ARG A 175 18.77 -1.33 -7.42
N ASP A 176 18.04 -0.31 -7.90
CA ASP A 176 18.67 0.87 -8.50
C ASP A 176 19.21 1.77 -7.39
N ASP A 177 20.05 2.74 -7.76
CA ASP A 177 20.48 3.78 -6.85
C ASP A 177 19.26 4.62 -6.41
N PRO A 178 18.94 4.66 -5.10
CA PRO A 178 17.77 5.38 -4.62
C PRO A 178 17.74 6.87 -4.97
N GLU A 179 18.91 7.49 -5.20
CA GLU A 179 19.01 8.91 -5.59
C GLU A 179 18.50 9.15 -7.03
N THR A 180 18.39 8.12 -7.84
CA THR A 180 17.91 8.22 -9.22
C THR A 180 16.39 8.16 -9.33
N LEU A 181 15.69 7.74 -8.26
CA LEU A 181 14.23 7.60 -8.27
C LEU A 181 13.56 8.98 -8.27
N THR A 182 12.81 9.27 -9.32
CA THR A 182 12.08 10.53 -9.46
C THR A 182 10.59 10.28 -9.55
N LEU A 183 9.86 10.67 -8.50
CA LEU A 183 8.40 10.57 -8.48
C LEU A 183 7.81 11.67 -9.38
N LYS A 184 6.97 11.27 -10.32
CA LYS A 184 6.33 12.19 -11.29
C LYS A 184 4.91 11.71 -11.62
N PRO A 185 4.02 12.60 -12.06
CA PRO A 185 2.70 12.23 -12.56
C PRO A 185 2.80 11.19 -13.68
N TRP A 186 1.85 10.26 -13.69
CA TRP A 186 1.79 9.14 -14.63
C TRP A 186 1.55 9.57 -16.10
N GLY A 187 1.02 10.78 -16.34
CA GLY A 187 0.78 11.32 -17.67
C GLY A 187 -0.67 11.24 -18.15
N ASP A 188 -0.89 11.47 -19.45
CA ASP A 188 -2.21 11.74 -20.05
C ASP A 188 -2.90 10.52 -20.69
N ALA A 189 -2.44 9.32 -20.43
CA ALA A 189 -3.05 8.11 -20.98
C ALA A 189 -4.49 7.91 -20.47
N LYS A 190 -5.30 7.12 -21.20
CA LYS A 190 -6.65 6.71 -20.76
C LYS A 190 -6.63 6.13 -19.34
N ILE A 191 -5.56 5.41 -19.01
CA ILE A 191 -5.20 4.93 -17.69
C ILE A 191 -4.08 5.83 -17.20
N GLY A 192 -4.26 6.53 -16.11
CA GLY A 192 -3.24 7.41 -15.57
C GLY A 192 -3.79 8.56 -14.75
N CYS A 193 -2.91 9.49 -14.43
CA CYS A 193 -3.25 10.61 -13.55
C CYS A 193 -4.40 11.48 -14.10
N SER A 194 -4.44 11.72 -15.40
CA SER A 194 -5.49 12.52 -16.05
C SER A 194 -6.90 11.89 -15.95
N ALA A 195 -6.98 10.57 -15.80
CA ALA A 195 -8.22 9.82 -15.65
C ALA A 195 -8.52 9.46 -14.18
N CYS A 196 -7.68 9.86 -13.23
CA CYS A 196 -7.76 9.41 -11.84
C CYS A 196 -8.83 10.18 -11.07
N HIS A 197 -9.61 9.46 -10.25
CA HIS A 197 -10.60 10.02 -9.32
C HIS A 197 -9.97 10.74 -8.11
N MET A 198 -8.68 10.51 -7.85
CA MET A 198 -7.93 11.15 -6.75
C MET A 198 -7.38 12.53 -7.12
N GLN A 199 -7.69 13.05 -8.30
CA GLN A 199 -7.34 14.41 -8.66
C GLN A 199 -8.14 15.40 -7.80
N VAL A 200 -7.44 16.35 -7.21
CA VAL A 200 -8.04 17.50 -6.53
C VAL A 200 -7.85 18.73 -7.43
N PRO A 201 -8.87 19.58 -7.56
CA PRO A 201 -8.79 20.81 -8.34
C PRO A 201 -7.77 21.81 -7.80
#